data_f9639412cdc07d1581fb383aff9f7af5
#
_entry.id   f9639412cdc07d1581fb383aff9f7af5
#
_cell.length_a   1.000
_cell.length_b   1.000
_cell.length_c   1.000
_cell.angle_alpha   90.00
_cell.angle_beta   90.00
_cell.angle_gamma   90.00
#
_symmetry.space_group_name_H-M   'P 1'
#
loop_
_entity.id
_entity.type
_entity.pdbx_description
1 polymer ?
#
loop_
_entity_poly.entity_id
_entity_poly.type
_entity_poly.pdbx_seq_one_letter_code
_entity_poly.pdbx_strand_id
1 'polypeptide(L)'
;MQRRTFLRLFLAFFGMAFASATEVHAQDAGWQKEIAVFREKRAAGLQKPDGWLSLVGLEWLQPGDTSVGSAPDNKVKLSAVHPAHLGIFHLENNTVTLLPPTDGFPAGLTVGGAPAKQQVLRADADNDQNNPHLLIGTLNLYAIRREDRFALRIKDAHSPSLQKFHGLNWYAPDSAFRVTAKWTPYSPAKTVQLATLVGTSYPAPVPGVAEFALQGKTYRLEPVLEDPKATDLFFILRDTTSATTTYGACRFLYTPFPPNGLDKPGELVLDFNRLQNPPCAYTPYATCPLPPPGNRLPVALAAGEQRYHE
;
A
#
# COMPACT_ATOMS: atom_id res chain seq x y z
N MET A 1 12.73 -73.96 16.85
CA MET A 1 13.30 -72.73 17.43
C MET A 1 13.45 -71.71 16.32
N GLN A 2 12.40 -70.90 16.01
CA GLN A 2 12.49 -69.73 15.12
C GLN A 2 11.08 -69.15 14.95
N ARG A 3 10.63 -68.34 15.88
CA ARG A 3 9.44 -67.48 15.75
C ARG A 3 9.54 -66.42 16.81
N ARG A 4 10.32 -65.33 16.57
CA ARG A 4 10.23 -64.09 17.36
C ARG A 4 11.13 -62.96 16.74
N THR A 5 10.88 -62.57 15.49
CA THR A 5 11.64 -61.40 14.95
C THR A 5 10.85 -60.52 13.98
N PHE A 6 9.54 -60.79 13.76
CA PHE A 6 8.78 -60.00 12.77
C PHE A 6 7.82 -58.92 13.33
N LEU A 7 7.72 -58.77 14.67
CA LEU A 7 6.71 -57.87 15.25
C LEU A 7 7.22 -56.48 15.70
N ARG A 8 8.51 -56.20 15.57
CA ARG A 8 9.05 -54.89 16.02
C ARG A 8 9.28 -53.86 14.91
N LEU A 9 9.18 -54.25 13.63
CA LEU A 9 9.41 -53.31 12.50
C LEU A 9 8.14 -52.58 12.04
N PHE A 10 6.94 -53.07 12.35
CA PHE A 10 5.68 -52.46 11.93
C PHE A 10 5.21 -51.29 12.82
N LEU A 11 5.67 -51.19 14.09
CA LEU A 11 5.26 -50.13 15.00
C LEU A 11 6.07 -48.84 14.84
N ALA A 12 7.27 -48.88 14.25
CA ALA A 12 8.08 -47.70 14.02
C ALA A 12 7.63 -46.88 12.78
N PHE A 13 7.04 -47.53 11.77
CA PHE A 13 6.54 -46.83 10.58
C PHE A 13 5.22 -46.11 10.79
N PHE A 14 4.37 -46.57 11.73
CA PHE A 14 3.11 -45.90 12.02
C PHE A 14 3.24 -44.66 12.90
N GLY A 15 4.31 -44.57 13.70
CA GLY A 15 4.58 -43.41 14.54
C GLY A 15 5.10 -42.18 13.78
N MET A 16 5.89 -42.39 12.69
CA MET A 16 6.44 -41.26 11.89
C MET A 16 5.38 -40.59 11.00
N ALA A 17 4.39 -41.35 10.50
CA ALA A 17 3.33 -40.79 9.67
C ALA A 17 2.32 -39.93 10.48
N PHE A 18 2.10 -40.26 11.75
CA PHE A 18 1.22 -39.46 12.63
C PHE A 18 1.89 -38.14 13.12
N ALA A 19 3.20 -38.14 13.38
CA ALA A 19 3.91 -36.94 13.79
C ALA A 19 3.96 -35.89 12.65
N SER A 20 4.24 -36.31 11.41
CA SER A 20 4.28 -35.40 10.27
C SER A 20 2.90 -34.80 9.93
N ALA A 21 1.81 -35.56 10.06
CA ALA A 21 0.47 -35.03 9.81
C ALA A 21 0.00 -34.02 10.86
N THR A 22 0.34 -34.22 12.14
CA THR A 22 0.01 -33.27 13.22
C THR A 22 0.82 -31.99 13.14
N GLU A 23 2.09 -32.03 12.74
CA GLU A 23 2.93 -30.84 12.54
C GLU A 23 2.46 -30.00 11.35
N VAL A 24 2.08 -30.62 10.22
CA VAL A 24 1.53 -29.92 9.05
C VAL A 24 0.21 -29.22 9.40
N HIS A 25 -0.70 -29.89 10.11
CA HIS A 25 -1.96 -29.27 10.54
C HIS A 25 -1.75 -28.12 11.54
N ALA A 26 -0.78 -28.22 12.43
CA ALA A 26 -0.45 -27.16 13.38
C ALA A 26 0.19 -25.92 12.69
N GLN A 27 1.04 -26.15 11.69
CA GLN A 27 1.61 -25.08 10.88
C GLN A 27 0.53 -24.36 10.04
N ASP A 28 -0.40 -25.11 9.46
CA ASP A 28 -1.53 -24.53 8.70
C ASP A 28 -2.44 -23.70 9.62
N ALA A 29 -2.76 -24.17 10.81
CA ALA A 29 -3.58 -23.44 11.78
C ALA A 29 -2.89 -22.14 12.26
N GLY A 30 -1.58 -22.18 12.48
CA GLY A 30 -0.78 -21.00 12.84
C GLY A 30 -0.79 -19.96 11.73
N TRP A 31 -0.54 -20.38 10.50
CA TRP A 31 -0.55 -19.50 9.33
C TRP A 31 -1.96 -18.90 9.06
N GLN A 32 -3.03 -19.68 9.18
CA GLN A 32 -4.40 -19.15 9.03
C GLN A 32 -4.69 -18.06 10.06
N LYS A 33 -4.23 -18.21 11.29
CA LYS A 33 -4.33 -17.17 12.33
C LYS A 33 -3.55 -15.91 11.95
N GLU A 34 -2.35 -16.07 11.40
CA GLU A 34 -1.57 -14.93 10.89
C GLU A 34 -2.30 -14.18 9.77
N ILE A 35 -2.93 -14.90 8.83
CA ILE A 35 -3.73 -14.29 7.78
C ILE A 35 -4.94 -13.55 8.36
N ALA A 36 -5.63 -14.12 9.35
CA ALA A 36 -6.74 -13.45 10.03
C ALA A 36 -6.29 -12.12 10.67
N VAL A 37 -5.20 -12.15 11.44
CA VAL A 37 -4.61 -10.94 12.06
C VAL A 37 -4.19 -9.90 11.01
N PHE A 38 -3.59 -10.35 9.90
CA PHE A 38 -3.24 -9.45 8.80
C PHE A 38 -4.48 -8.74 8.23
N ARG A 39 -5.57 -9.47 7.99
CA ARG A 39 -6.84 -8.94 7.46
C ARG A 39 -7.48 -7.93 8.41
N GLU A 40 -7.51 -8.24 9.70
CA GLU A 40 -8.00 -7.32 10.74
C GLU A 40 -7.18 -6.01 10.77
N LYS A 41 -5.86 -6.12 10.80
CA LYS A 41 -4.96 -4.96 10.77
C LYS A 41 -5.15 -4.12 9.49
N ARG A 42 -5.37 -4.79 8.36
CA ARG A 42 -5.62 -4.12 7.08
C ARG A 42 -6.92 -3.31 7.13
N ALA A 43 -8.02 -3.90 7.58
CA ALA A 43 -9.31 -3.22 7.73
C ALA A 43 -9.23 -2.06 8.73
N ALA A 44 -8.59 -2.28 9.88
CA ALA A 44 -8.37 -1.24 10.89
C ALA A 44 -7.50 -0.08 10.34
N GLY A 45 -6.48 -0.38 9.52
CA GLY A 45 -5.65 0.63 8.89
C GLY A 45 -6.40 1.55 7.93
N LEU A 46 -7.35 0.99 7.17
CA LEU A 46 -8.21 1.77 6.26
C LEU A 46 -9.17 2.69 7.02
N GLN A 47 -9.63 2.27 8.20
CA GLN A 47 -10.58 3.00 9.03
C GLN A 47 -9.96 4.09 9.90
N LYS A 48 -8.64 4.27 9.87
CA LYS A 48 -8.00 5.36 10.62
C LYS A 48 -8.49 6.72 10.13
N PRO A 49 -8.60 7.73 11.02
CA PRO A 49 -8.99 9.09 10.63
C PRO A 49 -8.10 9.71 9.55
N ASP A 50 -6.86 9.27 9.47
CA ASP A 50 -5.86 9.64 8.46
C ASP A 50 -5.58 8.52 7.45
N GLY A 51 -6.39 7.46 7.43
CA GLY A 51 -6.32 6.34 6.49
C GLY A 51 -6.70 6.72 5.05
N TRP A 52 -6.68 5.72 4.16
CA TRP A 52 -6.99 5.97 2.74
C TRP A 52 -8.47 6.25 2.48
N LEU A 53 -9.37 5.75 3.32
CA LEU A 53 -10.81 6.04 3.21
C LEU A 53 -11.13 7.49 3.60
N SER A 54 -10.26 8.17 4.34
CA SER A 54 -10.43 9.59 4.67
C SER A 54 -10.03 10.54 3.53
N LEU A 55 -9.35 10.05 2.48
CA LEU A 55 -8.84 10.87 1.39
C LEU A 55 -9.98 11.31 0.46
N VAL A 56 -10.32 12.60 0.52
CA VAL A 56 -11.47 13.22 -0.17
C VAL A 56 -11.08 14.20 -1.28
N GLY A 57 -9.78 14.49 -1.44
CA GLY A 57 -9.33 15.40 -2.49
C GLY A 57 -7.84 15.31 -2.79
N LEU A 58 -7.52 15.58 -4.04
CA LEU A 58 -6.17 15.81 -4.56
C LEU A 58 -6.25 16.96 -5.57
N GLU A 59 -5.72 18.11 -5.20
CA GLU A 59 -5.72 19.29 -6.06
C GLU A 59 -4.31 19.61 -6.55
N TRP A 60 -4.09 19.54 -7.86
CA TRP A 60 -2.82 19.89 -8.47
C TRP A 60 -2.68 21.39 -8.53
N LEU A 61 -1.71 21.92 -7.80
CA LEU A 61 -1.45 23.37 -7.73
C LEU A 61 -0.89 23.86 -9.06
N GLN A 62 -1.40 25.02 -9.49
CA GLN A 62 -0.85 25.77 -10.60
C GLN A 62 -0.05 26.97 -10.05
N PRO A 63 0.91 27.52 -10.81
CA PRO A 63 1.59 28.75 -10.40
C PRO A 63 0.59 29.85 -10.01
N GLY A 64 0.88 30.55 -8.92
CA GLY A 64 0.00 31.54 -8.30
C GLY A 64 -0.89 30.97 -7.20
N ASP A 65 -2.01 31.64 -6.93
CA ASP A 65 -2.86 31.39 -5.77
C ASP A 65 -3.91 30.30 -6.02
N THR A 66 -4.06 29.40 -5.06
CA THR A 66 -5.13 28.44 -4.96
C THR A 66 -5.84 28.62 -3.62
N SER A 67 -7.03 29.22 -3.64
CA SER A 67 -7.87 29.39 -2.45
C SER A 67 -8.62 28.11 -2.12
N VAL A 68 -8.71 27.80 -0.81
CA VAL A 68 -9.35 26.59 -0.27
C VAL A 68 -10.35 26.97 0.81
N GLY A 69 -11.55 26.42 0.73
CA GLY A 69 -12.62 26.64 1.71
C GLY A 69 -13.96 26.15 1.20
N SER A 70 -15.01 26.28 2.02
CA SER A 70 -16.38 25.87 1.65
C SER A 70 -17.15 26.94 0.89
N ALA A 71 -16.74 28.21 0.94
CA ALA A 71 -17.39 29.27 0.19
C ALA A 71 -17.25 29.08 -1.33
N PRO A 72 -18.24 29.51 -2.13
CA PRO A 72 -18.29 29.23 -3.57
C PRO A 72 -17.19 29.94 -4.39
N ASP A 73 -16.56 30.97 -3.87
CA ASP A 73 -15.46 31.73 -4.49
C ASP A 73 -14.09 31.05 -4.37
N ASN A 74 -13.97 29.99 -3.57
CA ASN A 74 -12.73 29.23 -3.51
C ASN A 74 -12.51 28.39 -4.79
N LYS A 75 -11.23 28.28 -5.22
CA LYS A 75 -10.84 27.37 -6.29
C LYS A 75 -11.04 25.90 -5.88
N VAL A 76 -10.67 25.55 -4.66
CA VAL A 76 -10.86 24.22 -4.07
C VAL A 76 -12.00 24.29 -3.06
N LYS A 77 -13.09 23.62 -3.39
CA LYS A 77 -14.31 23.63 -2.58
C LYS A 77 -14.32 22.49 -1.58
N LEU A 78 -14.39 22.82 -0.31
CA LEU A 78 -14.60 21.89 0.77
C LEU A 78 -16.10 21.68 1.02
N SER A 79 -16.46 20.65 1.79
CA SER A 79 -17.81 20.47 2.30
C SER A 79 -18.25 21.68 3.14
N ALA A 80 -19.55 22.00 3.12
CA ALA A 80 -20.14 23.16 3.80
C ALA A 80 -19.95 23.18 5.34
N VAL A 81 -19.58 22.06 5.94
CA VAL A 81 -19.27 21.97 7.38
C VAL A 81 -17.92 22.55 7.76
N HIS A 82 -17.09 22.87 6.78
CA HIS A 82 -15.74 23.40 6.96
C HIS A 82 -15.72 24.94 6.84
N PRO A 83 -14.61 25.61 7.23
CA PRO A 83 -14.51 27.06 7.12
C PRO A 83 -14.77 27.59 5.71
N ALA A 84 -15.46 28.74 5.63
CA ALA A 84 -15.72 29.43 4.36
C ALA A 84 -14.44 29.69 3.57
N HIS A 85 -13.41 30.21 4.23
CA HIS A 85 -12.07 30.42 3.69
C HIS A 85 -11.05 29.82 4.67
N LEU A 86 -10.32 28.80 4.24
CA LEU A 86 -9.35 28.10 5.07
C LEU A 86 -7.95 28.67 4.91
N GLY A 87 -7.56 28.96 3.67
CA GLY A 87 -6.23 29.47 3.33
C GLY A 87 -6.03 29.60 1.84
N ILE A 88 -4.92 30.24 1.47
CA ILE A 88 -4.46 30.38 0.09
C ILE A 88 -3.13 29.66 -0.02
N PHE A 89 -2.99 28.75 -0.97
CA PHE A 89 -1.78 28.01 -1.28
C PHE A 89 -1.14 28.65 -2.53
N HIS A 90 -0.09 29.44 -2.30
CA HIS A 90 0.63 30.13 -3.35
C HIS A 90 1.79 29.26 -3.85
N LEU A 91 1.78 28.88 -5.12
CA LEU A 91 2.87 28.16 -5.76
C LEU A 91 3.70 29.11 -6.61
N GLU A 92 4.95 29.33 -6.22
CA GLU A 92 5.93 30.10 -6.95
C GLU A 92 7.32 29.47 -6.82
N ASN A 93 8.08 29.41 -7.92
CA ASN A 93 9.47 28.92 -7.93
C ASN A 93 9.65 27.56 -7.20
N ASN A 94 8.77 26.60 -7.47
CA ASN A 94 8.75 25.28 -6.82
C ASN A 94 8.60 25.34 -5.29
N THR A 95 7.97 26.39 -4.79
CA THR A 95 7.73 26.59 -3.36
C THR A 95 6.24 26.84 -3.13
N VAL A 96 5.64 26.07 -2.22
CA VAL A 96 4.26 26.28 -1.79
C VAL A 96 4.27 27.08 -0.50
N THR A 97 3.64 28.23 -0.52
CA THR A 97 3.49 29.11 0.66
C THR A 97 2.03 29.14 1.08
N LEU A 98 1.76 28.88 2.35
CA LEU A 98 0.45 29.11 2.95
C LEU A 98 0.30 30.60 3.30
N LEU A 99 -0.71 31.23 2.73
CA LEU A 99 -1.10 32.61 3.00
C LEU A 99 -2.47 32.69 3.68
N PRO A 100 -2.71 33.69 4.55
CA PRO A 100 -4.02 33.88 5.13
C PRO A 100 -5.07 34.32 4.11
N PRO A 101 -6.33 33.94 4.26
CA PRO A 101 -7.45 34.62 3.58
C PRO A 101 -7.56 36.08 4.02
N THR A 102 -8.41 36.84 3.36
CA THR A 102 -8.62 38.29 3.67
C THR A 102 -8.98 38.51 5.14
N ASP A 103 -9.78 37.62 5.73
CA ASP A 103 -10.22 37.72 7.12
C ASP A 103 -9.27 37.05 8.12
N GLY A 104 -8.08 36.64 7.67
CA GLY A 104 -7.12 35.89 8.46
C GLY A 104 -7.41 34.36 8.49
N PHE A 105 -6.53 33.62 9.13
CA PHE A 105 -6.73 32.17 9.29
C PHE A 105 -7.90 31.88 10.24
N PRO A 106 -8.73 30.85 9.93
CA PRO A 106 -9.83 30.47 10.82
C PRO A 106 -9.30 30.01 12.18
N ALA A 107 -10.04 30.35 13.22
CA ALA A 107 -9.73 29.94 14.59
C ALA A 107 -9.62 28.42 14.68
N GLY A 108 -8.60 27.93 15.38
CA GLY A 108 -8.35 26.48 15.54
C GLY A 108 -7.57 25.82 14.39
N LEU A 109 -7.28 26.53 13.30
CA LEU A 109 -6.37 25.99 12.28
C LEU A 109 -4.95 25.93 12.84
N THR A 110 -4.34 24.74 12.74
CA THR A 110 -2.95 24.52 13.10
C THR A 110 -2.14 24.02 11.92
N VAL A 111 -0.84 24.28 11.92
CA VAL A 111 0.12 23.77 10.96
C VAL A 111 1.30 23.15 11.71
N GLY A 112 1.51 21.84 11.56
CA GLY A 112 2.54 21.13 12.33
C GLY A 112 2.32 21.21 13.86
N GLY A 113 1.07 21.31 14.31
CA GLY A 113 0.69 21.42 15.73
C GLY A 113 0.75 22.84 16.33
N ALA A 114 1.22 23.87 15.59
CA ALA A 114 1.22 25.26 16.02
C ALA A 114 0.07 26.05 15.36
N PRO A 115 -0.43 27.15 15.95
CA PRO A 115 -1.40 28.01 15.29
C PRO A 115 -0.95 28.46 13.91
N ALA A 116 -1.87 28.44 12.94
CA ALA A 116 -1.56 28.77 11.57
C ALA A 116 -1.00 30.19 11.42
N LYS A 117 0.05 30.30 10.63
CA LYS A 117 0.67 31.56 10.19
C LYS A 117 1.12 31.41 8.76
N GLN A 118 1.41 32.54 8.10
CA GLN A 118 2.06 32.50 6.80
C GLN A 118 3.40 31.79 6.89
N GLN A 119 3.58 30.75 6.06
CA GLN A 119 4.81 29.96 6.05
C GLN A 119 4.94 29.12 4.79
N VAL A 120 6.16 28.71 4.47
CA VAL A 120 6.45 27.71 3.44
C VAL A 120 6.02 26.34 3.93
N LEU A 121 5.33 25.58 3.05
CA LEU A 121 4.94 24.21 3.28
C LEU A 121 5.91 23.27 2.55
N ARG A 122 6.49 22.33 3.29
CA ARG A 122 7.29 21.25 2.69
C ARG A 122 6.35 20.18 2.15
N ALA A 123 6.74 19.52 1.07
CA ALA A 123 5.98 18.41 0.51
C ALA A 123 6.49 17.06 1.04
N ASP A 124 5.67 16.03 0.94
CA ASP A 124 5.98 14.67 1.38
C ASP A 124 7.21 14.04 0.70
N ALA A 125 7.48 14.42 -0.57
CA ALA A 125 8.64 13.96 -1.33
C ALA A 125 9.98 14.60 -0.93
N ASP A 126 9.96 15.60 -0.07
CA ASP A 126 11.18 16.26 0.41
C ASP A 126 11.87 15.42 1.51
N ASN A 127 11.48 14.17 1.65
CA ASN A 127 12.01 13.12 2.55
C ASN A 127 12.03 13.56 4.01
N ASP A 128 11.09 14.43 4.36
CA ASP A 128 10.98 15.00 5.69
C ASP A 128 9.74 14.45 6.37
N GLN A 129 9.94 13.63 7.42
CA GLN A 129 8.87 13.25 8.34
C GLN A 129 8.19 14.46 9.00
N ASN A 130 8.71 15.64 8.73
CA ASN A 130 8.21 16.95 9.14
C ASN A 130 7.38 17.66 8.06
N ASN A 131 6.77 16.91 7.12
CA ASN A 131 5.75 17.50 6.24
C ASN A 131 4.64 18.12 7.11
N PRO A 132 4.51 19.44 7.19
CA PRO A 132 3.56 20.06 8.11
C PRO A 132 2.13 19.85 7.62
N HIS A 133 1.34 19.19 8.42
CA HIS A 133 -0.08 19.01 8.17
C HIS A 133 -0.89 20.21 8.72
N LEU A 134 -1.83 20.68 7.92
CA LEU A 134 -2.84 21.64 8.32
C LEU A 134 -4.01 20.86 8.91
N LEU A 135 -4.34 21.13 10.17
CA LEU A 135 -5.42 20.45 10.88
C LEU A 135 -6.47 21.46 11.35
N ILE A 136 -7.74 21.20 11.07
CA ILE A 136 -8.88 21.92 11.60
C ILE A 136 -10.11 21.02 11.65
N GLY A 137 -10.69 20.83 12.83
CA GLY A 137 -11.80 19.88 13.01
C GLY A 137 -11.43 18.49 12.54
N THR A 138 -12.13 17.97 11.52
CA THR A 138 -11.90 16.64 10.94
C THR A 138 -10.99 16.66 9.70
N LEU A 139 -10.63 17.86 9.23
CA LEU A 139 -9.77 18.03 8.08
C LEU A 139 -8.29 17.90 8.40
N ASN A 140 -7.58 17.26 7.48
CA ASN A 140 -6.13 17.14 7.45
C ASN A 140 -5.64 17.39 6.01
N LEU A 141 -4.94 18.51 5.77
CA LEU A 141 -4.42 18.88 4.47
C LEU A 141 -2.89 18.94 4.52
N TYR A 142 -2.23 18.53 3.44
CA TYR A 142 -0.77 18.66 3.31
C TYR A 142 -0.34 18.67 1.86
N ALA A 143 0.81 19.34 1.62
CA ALA A 143 1.41 19.40 0.29
C ALA A 143 2.09 18.06 -0.04
N ILE A 144 1.90 17.61 -1.27
CA ILE A 144 2.66 16.50 -1.86
C ILE A 144 3.37 16.96 -3.11
N ARG A 145 4.49 16.30 -3.45
CA ARG A 145 5.19 16.52 -4.71
C ARG A 145 5.36 15.22 -5.47
N ARG A 146 5.06 15.25 -6.77
CA ARG A 146 5.30 14.13 -7.69
C ARG A 146 5.99 14.67 -8.92
N GLU A 147 7.23 14.26 -9.17
CA GLU A 147 8.13 14.90 -10.13
C GLU A 147 8.31 16.40 -9.78
N ASP A 148 7.98 17.29 -10.72
CA ASP A 148 8.00 18.75 -10.57
C ASP A 148 6.63 19.34 -10.19
N ARG A 149 5.59 18.50 -10.03
CA ARG A 149 4.21 18.92 -9.76
C ARG A 149 3.89 18.86 -8.28
N PHE A 150 3.36 19.95 -7.76
CA PHE A 150 2.83 20.02 -6.40
C PHE A 150 1.32 19.82 -6.40
N ALA A 151 0.82 19.15 -5.35
CA ALA A 151 -0.59 19.01 -5.11
C ALA A 151 -0.91 19.17 -3.62
N LEU A 152 -2.14 19.57 -3.33
CA LEU A 152 -2.73 19.55 -2.00
C LEU A 152 -3.52 18.26 -1.83
N ARG A 153 -3.14 17.44 -0.86
CA ARG A 153 -3.88 16.26 -0.46
C ARG A 153 -4.82 16.63 0.66
N ILE A 154 -6.08 16.24 0.54
CA ILE A 154 -7.15 16.61 1.47
C ILE A 154 -7.77 15.35 2.03
N LYS A 155 -7.72 15.20 3.36
CA LYS A 155 -8.36 14.12 4.11
C LYS A 155 -9.41 14.68 5.04
N ASP A 156 -10.49 13.93 5.23
CA ASP A 156 -11.55 14.24 6.20
C ASP A 156 -11.88 12.97 7.00
N ALA A 157 -11.68 13.02 8.30
CA ALA A 157 -12.01 11.92 9.20
C ALA A 157 -13.52 11.58 9.22
N HIS A 158 -14.37 12.45 8.67
CA HIS A 158 -15.80 12.23 8.47
C HIS A 158 -16.17 11.99 6.99
N SER A 159 -15.22 11.53 6.18
CA SER A 159 -15.48 11.22 4.75
C SER A 159 -16.62 10.22 4.59
N PRO A 160 -17.43 10.33 3.53
CA PRO A 160 -18.47 9.35 3.21
C PRO A 160 -17.94 7.92 3.05
N SER A 161 -16.79 7.74 2.42
CA SER A 161 -16.18 6.42 2.22
C SER A 161 -15.78 5.78 3.56
N LEU A 162 -15.31 6.58 4.53
CA LEU A 162 -15.00 6.07 5.87
C LEU A 162 -16.27 5.66 6.63
N GLN A 163 -17.34 6.45 6.52
CA GLN A 163 -18.62 6.17 7.18
C GLN A 163 -19.34 4.96 6.59
N LYS A 164 -19.20 4.72 5.29
CA LYS A 164 -19.83 3.62 4.57
C LYS A 164 -18.98 2.36 4.49
N PHE A 165 -17.82 2.32 5.15
CA PHE A 165 -16.95 1.17 5.09
C PHE A 165 -17.56 -0.04 5.81
N HIS A 166 -17.82 -1.10 5.08
CA HIS A 166 -18.43 -2.34 5.57
C HIS A 166 -17.45 -3.51 5.67
N GLY A 167 -16.15 -3.23 5.56
CA GLY A 167 -15.11 -4.26 5.58
C GLY A 167 -14.55 -4.58 4.19
N LEU A 168 -13.75 -5.63 4.11
CA LEU A 168 -13.06 -6.07 2.92
C LEU A 168 -13.47 -7.48 2.54
N ASN A 169 -13.60 -7.74 1.25
CA ASN A 169 -13.82 -9.07 0.72
C ASN A 169 -12.49 -9.75 0.40
N TRP A 170 -12.39 -11.02 0.76
CA TRP A 170 -11.18 -11.83 0.61
C TRP A 170 -11.52 -13.18 -0.01
N TYR A 171 -10.58 -13.72 -0.77
CA TYR A 171 -10.61 -15.15 -1.04
C TYR A 171 -10.37 -15.94 0.25
N ALA A 172 -10.88 -17.17 0.33
CA ALA A 172 -10.51 -18.08 1.41
C ALA A 172 -8.98 -18.27 1.41
N PRO A 173 -8.32 -18.35 2.57
CA PRO A 173 -6.90 -18.65 2.62
C PRO A 173 -6.62 -20.02 1.99
N ASP A 174 -5.64 -20.06 1.08
CA ASP A 174 -5.23 -21.29 0.40
C ASP A 174 -3.69 -21.35 0.40
N SER A 175 -3.15 -22.39 1.01
CA SER A 175 -1.71 -22.63 1.13
C SER A 175 -1.04 -22.88 -0.24
N ALA A 176 -1.78 -23.27 -1.27
CA ALA A 176 -1.28 -23.39 -2.64
C ALA A 176 -0.80 -22.03 -3.23
N PHE A 177 -1.27 -20.92 -2.68
CA PHE A 177 -0.85 -19.58 -3.04
C PHE A 177 0.21 -18.98 -2.08
N ARG A 178 0.78 -19.79 -1.19
CA ARG A 178 1.94 -19.46 -0.36
C ARG A 178 3.14 -20.23 -0.89
N VAL A 179 3.95 -19.61 -1.72
CA VAL A 179 5.04 -20.25 -2.46
C VAL A 179 6.41 -19.79 -1.99
N THR A 180 7.38 -20.70 -2.01
CA THR A 180 8.79 -20.34 -1.87
C THR A 180 9.32 -19.91 -3.22
N ALA A 181 9.91 -18.73 -3.28
CA ALA A 181 10.54 -18.17 -4.46
C ALA A 181 12.06 -18.17 -4.32
N LYS A 182 12.77 -18.53 -5.39
CA LYS A 182 14.20 -18.34 -5.50
C LYS A 182 14.50 -16.86 -5.72
N TRP A 183 15.33 -16.29 -4.85
CA TRP A 183 15.81 -14.93 -4.98
C TRP A 183 17.13 -14.89 -5.75
N THR A 184 17.19 -14.04 -6.76
CA THR A 184 18.42 -13.76 -7.52
C THR A 184 18.66 -12.25 -7.54
N PRO A 185 19.71 -11.75 -6.85
CA PRO A 185 20.00 -10.33 -6.82
C PRO A 185 20.50 -9.81 -8.16
N TYR A 186 20.28 -8.54 -8.43
CA TYR A 186 20.94 -7.81 -9.51
C TYR A 186 22.18 -7.09 -8.97
N SER A 187 23.28 -7.17 -9.69
CA SER A 187 24.51 -6.47 -9.34
C SER A 187 25.09 -5.76 -10.57
N PRO A 188 24.97 -4.42 -10.63
CA PRO A 188 24.28 -3.53 -9.72
C PRO A 188 22.75 -3.71 -9.77
N ALA A 189 22.02 -3.19 -8.77
CA ALA A 189 20.57 -3.11 -8.80
C ALA A 189 20.10 -2.34 -10.03
N LYS A 190 18.98 -2.79 -10.60
CA LYS A 190 18.33 -2.06 -11.71
C LYS A 190 17.54 -0.86 -11.18
N THR A 191 17.24 0.07 -12.06
CA THR A 191 16.23 1.12 -11.81
C THR A 191 15.13 0.98 -12.85
N VAL A 192 13.87 1.04 -12.39
CA VAL A 192 12.70 1.04 -13.27
C VAL A 192 11.95 2.36 -13.09
N GLN A 193 11.40 2.90 -14.18
CA GLN A 193 10.47 4.02 -14.11
C GLN A 193 9.07 3.48 -13.82
N LEU A 194 8.57 3.72 -12.62
CA LEU A 194 7.22 3.34 -12.22
C LEU A 194 6.23 4.43 -12.64
N ALA A 195 5.38 4.12 -13.61
CA ALA A 195 4.25 4.97 -13.96
C ALA A 195 3.19 4.92 -12.85
N THR A 196 2.46 6.01 -12.67
CA THR A 196 1.36 6.10 -11.71
C THR A 196 0.00 6.29 -12.41
N LEU A 197 -1.08 6.07 -11.70
CA LEU A 197 -2.45 6.28 -12.21
C LEU A 197 -2.74 7.75 -12.55
N VAL A 198 -2.00 8.70 -11.98
CA VAL A 198 -2.20 10.14 -12.22
C VAL A 198 -1.29 10.71 -13.31
N GLY A 199 -0.63 9.82 -14.09
CA GLY A 199 0.20 10.19 -15.24
C GLY A 199 1.57 10.77 -14.89
N THR A 200 2.05 10.59 -13.66
CA THR A 200 3.44 10.85 -13.26
C THR A 200 4.24 9.56 -13.25
N SER A 201 5.57 9.66 -13.15
CA SER A 201 6.45 8.51 -12.97
C SER A 201 7.56 8.83 -11.96
N TYR A 202 8.21 7.79 -11.45
CA TYR A 202 9.38 7.97 -10.61
C TYR A 202 10.34 6.79 -10.72
N PRO A 203 11.64 7.02 -10.54
CA PRO A 203 12.61 5.94 -10.53
C PRO A 203 12.50 5.14 -9.24
N ALA A 204 12.50 3.80 -9.36
CA ALA A 204 12.49 2.89 -8.21
C ALA A 204 13.58 1.83 -8.36
N PRO A 205 14.37 1.55 -7.30
CA PRO A 205 15.38 0.52 -7.32
C PRO A 205 14.72 -0.87 -7.35
N VAL A 206 15.23 -1.74 -8.22
CA VAL A 206 14.87 -3.16 -8.33
C VAL A 206 16.07 -3.98 -7.89
N PRO A 207 16.10 -4.51 -6.67
CA PRO A 207 17.27 -5.18 -6.12
C PRO A 207 17.53 -6.57 -6.69
N GLY A 208 16.53 -7.20 -7.31
CA GLY A 208 16.63 -8.55 -7.85
C GLY A 208 15.31 -9.07 -8.38
N VAL A 209 15.25 -10.37 -8.59
CA VAL A 209 14.06 -11.07 -9.09
C VAL A 209 13.73 -12.29 -8.22
N ALA A 210 12.45 -12.46 -7.95
CA ALA A 210 11.87 -13.63 -7.30
C ALA A 210 11.29 -14.57 -8.36
N GLU A 211 11.84 -15.78 -8.48
CA GLU A 211 11.36 -16.83 -9.39
C GLU A 211 10.64 -17.91 -8.58
N PHE A 212 9.42 -18.29 -8.97
CA PHE A 212 8.61 -19.26 -8.26
C PHE A 212 7.80 -20.14 -9.19
N ALA A 213 7.46 -21.34 -8.73
CA ALA A 213 6.57 -22.26 -9.42
C ALA A 213 5.13 -22.10 -8.87
N LEU A 214 4.16 -22.04 -9.78
CA LEU A 214 2.74 -22.05 -9.44
C LEU A 214 1.97 -22.79 -10.54
N GLN A 215 1.11 -23.74 -10.16
CA GLN A 215 0.29 -24.52 -11.10
C GLN A 215 1.13 -25.17 -12.23
N GLY A 216 2.31 -25.70 -11.88
CA GLY A 216 3.21 -26.39 -12.81
C GLY A 216 3.97 -25.48 -13.78
N LYS A 217 3.90 -24.15 -13.64
CA LYS A 217 4.63 -23.18 -14.46
C LYS A 217 5.51 -22.30 -13.59
N THR A 218 6.61 -21.83 -14.17
CA THR A 218 7.54 -20.90 -13.52
C THR A 218 7.20 -19.47 -13.90
N TYR A 219 7.18 -18.60 -12.91
CA TYR A 219 6.92 -17.17 -13.02
C TYR A 219 8.02 -16.36 -12.34
N ARG A 220 8.10 -15.09 -12.71
CA ARG A 220 9.07 -14.14 -12.15
C ARG A 220 8.35 -12.86 -11.74
N LEU A 221 8.77 -12.28 -10.63
CA LEU A 221 8.34 -10.95 -10.17
C LEU A 221 9.57 -10.15 -9.75
N GLU A 222 9.63 -8.91 -10.17
CA GLU A 222 10.63 -7.94 -9.76
C GLU A 222 10.02 -6.97 -8.74
N PRO A 223 10.47 -7.00 -7.47
CA PRO A 223 10.03 -6.03 -6.48
C PRO A 223 10.80 -4.72 -6.63
N VAL A 224 10.26 -3.68 -6.03
CA VAL A 224 10.97 -2.41 -5.85
C VAL A 224 11.21 -2.14 -4.36
N LEU A 225 12.12 -1.22 -4.07
CA LEU A 225 12.27 -0.61 -2.75
C LEU A 225 11.55 0.74 -2.76
N GLU A 226 10.61 0.94 -1.83
CA GLU A 226 9.81 2.19 -1.77
C GLU A 226 10.64 3.38 -1.28
N ASP A 227 11.59 3.11 -0.41
CA ASP A 227 12.53 4.11 0.11
C ASP A 227 13.87 3.46 0.50
N PRO A 228 14.93 4.26 0.76
CA PRO A 228 16.23 3.73 1.16
C PRO A 228 16.25 2.99 2.51
N LYS A 229 15.22 3.15 3.35
CA LYS A 229 15.08 2.50 4.66
C LYS A 229 14.05 1.37 4.61
N ALA A 230 13.60 0.96 3.43
CA ALA A 230 12.65 -0.13 3.28
C ALA A 230 13.18 -1.39 3.99
N THR A 231 12.31 -2.08 4.69
CA THR A 231 12.57 -3.38 5.36
C THR A 231 11.94 -4.54 4.62
N ASP A 232 11.08 -4.22 3.65
CA ASP A 232 10.32 -5.18 2.87
C ASP A 232 10.50 -4.93 1.37
N LEU A 233 10.40 -5.99 0.60
CA LEU A 233 10.26 -5.96 -0.84
C LEU A 233 8.81 -5.61 -1.21
N PHE A 234 8.64 -4.63 -2.07
CA PHE A 234 7.33 -4.21 -2.54
C PHE A 234 7.07 -4.70 -3.95
N PHE A 235 6.13 -5.63 -4.08
CA PHE A 235 5.68 -6.17 -5.37
C PHE A 235 4.39 -5.48 -5.81
N ILE A 236 4.46 -4.80 -6.94
CA ILE A 236 3.30 -4.24 -7.64
C ILE A 236 2.99 -5.19 -8.78
N LEU A 237 1.87 -5.87 -8.75
CA LEU A 237 1.57 -6.90 -9.75
C LEU A 237 0.12 -6.87 -10.24
N ARG A 238 -0.09 -7.48 -11.39
CA ARG A 238 -1.41 -7.72 -11.97
C ARG A 238 -1.47 -9.15 -12.47
N ASP A 239 -2.61 -9.79 -12.32
CA ASP A 239 -2.87 -11.15 -12.77
C ASP A 239 -4.23 -11.23 -13.50
N THR A 240 -4.62 -12.42 -13.96
CA THR A 240 -5.85 -12.54 -14.77
C THR A 240 -7.14 -12.31 -13.98
N THR A 241 -7.13 -12.41 -12.65
CA THR A 241 -8.31 -12.10 -11.81
C THR A 241 -8.66 -10.60 -11.83
N SER A 242 -7.74 -9.74 -12.22
CA SER A 242 -7.96 -8.28 -12.34
C SER A 242 -9.06 -7.91 -13.34
N ALA A 243 -9.37 -8.80 -14.28
CA ALA A 243 -10.47 -8.59 -15.22
C ALA A 243 -11.86 -8.77 -14.56
N THR A 244 -11.96 -9.51 -13.47
CA THR A 244 -13.25 -9.95 -12.89
C THR A 244 -13.39 -9.67 -11.40
N THR A 245 -12.59 -10.32 -10.57
CA THR A 245 -12.82 -10.45 -9.12
C THR A 245 -11.88 -9.61 -8.26
N THR A 246 -10.75 -9.13 -8.80
CA THR A 246 -9.82 -8.26 -8.08
C THR A 246 -9.73 -6.88 -8.70
N TYR A 247 -9.02 -5.96 -8.04
CA TYR A 247 -8.90 -4.59 -8.54
C TYR A 247 -8.18 -4.53 -9.89
N GLY A 248 -8.77 -3.80 -10.84
CA GLY A 248 -8.39 -3.84 -12.25
C GLY A 248 -6.97 -3.30 -12.56
N ALA A 249 -6.46 -2.35 -11.78
CA ALA A 249 -5.17 -1.74 -12.07
C ALA A 249 -3.99 -2.61 -11.59
N CYS A 250 -4.00 -3.02 -10.33
CA CYS A 250 -2.94 -3.82 -9.72
C CYS A 250 -3.34 -4.31 -8.32
N ARG A 251 -2.49 -5.15 -7.74
CA ARG A 251 -2.48 -5.49 -6.32
C ARG A 251 -1.07 -5.37 -5.77
N PHE A 252 -0.95 -5.14 -4.47
CA PHE A 252 0.29 -4.94 -3.74
C PHE A 252 0.58 -6.13 -2.85
N LEU A 253 1.85 -6.57 -2.83
CA LEU A 253 2.35 -7.57 -1.90
C LEU A 253 3.64 -7.03 -1.26
N TYR A 254 3.69 -7.08 0.06
CA TYR A 254 4.89 -6.80 0.84
C TYR A 254 5.44 -8.10 1.41
N THR A 255 6.75 -8.28 1.30
CA THR A 255 7.43 -9.49 1.76
C THR A 255 8.76 -9.09 2.41
N PRO A 256 9.10 -9.62 3.59
CA PRO A 256 10.40 -9.37 4.21
C PRO A 256 11.55 -9.70 3.25
N PHE A 257 12.68 -9.06 3.46
CA PHE A 257 13.89 -9.36 2.70
C PHE A 257 14.29 -10.83 2.85
N PRO A 258 14.96 -11.42 1.84
CA PRO A 258 15.55 -12.74 1.98
C PRO A 258 16.43 -12.81 3.24
N PRO A 259 16.44 -13.92 3.99
CA PRO A 259 17.24 -14.05 5.23
C PRO A 259 18.75 -13.75 5.04
N ASN A 260 19.26 -13.99 3.84
CA ASN A 260 20.68 -13.75 3.48
C ASN A 260 20.95 -12.30 3.02
N GLY A 261 19.94 -11.41 3.07
CA GLY A 261 20.03 -10.05 2.54
C GLY A 261 19.71 -9.96 1.05
N LEU A 262 19.68 -8.72 0.55
CA LEU A 262 19.28 -8.43 -0.85
C LEU A 262 20.38 -8.73 -1.87
N ASP A 263 21.63 -8.74 -1.45
CA ASP A 263 22.84 -8.86 -2.27
C ASP A 263 23.29 -10.31 -2.54
N LYS A 264 22.63 -11.29 -1.93
CA LYS A 264 22.96 -12.71 -2.04
C LYS A 264 21.79 -13.52 -2.57
N PRO A 265 22.07 -14.57 -3.36
CA PRO A 265 21.06 -15.56 -3.71
C PRO A 265 20.46 -16.20 -2.45
N GLY A 266 19.17 -16.51 -2.51
CA GLY A 266 18.47 -17.09 -1.38
C GLY A 266 17.04 -17.50 -1.73
N GLU A 267 16.22 -17.62 -0.71
CA GLU A 267 14.81 -17.90 -0.86
C GLU A 267 14.00 -16.88 -0.07
N LEU A 268 12.77 -16.63 -0.53
CA LEU A 268 11.79 -15.84 0.17
C LEU A 268 10.38 -16.44 -0.03
N VAL A 269 9.48 -16.12 0.86
CA VAL A 269 8.09 -16.60 0.77
C VAL A 269 7.24 -15.51 0.12
N LEU A 270 6.59 -15.84 -0.98
CA LEU A 270 5.54 -15.03 -1.57
C LEU A 270 4.19 -15.59 -1.11
N ASP A 271 3.56 -14.95 -0.14
CA ASP A 271 2.24 -15.32 0.33
C ASP A 271 1.17 -14.46 -0.35
N PHE A 272 0.66 -14.94 -1.49
CA PHE A 272 -0.35 -14.22 -2.25
C PHE A 272 -1.70 -14.08 -1.52
N ASN A 273 -1.92 -14.81 -0.42
CA ASN A 273 -3.06 -14.60 0.47
C ASN A 273 -3.01 -13.24 1.20
N ARG A 274 -1.85 -12.56 1.15
CA ARG A 274 -1.62 -11.20 1.66
C ARG A 274 -1.67 -10.14 0.56
N LEU A 275 -2.02 -10.49 -0.67
CA LEU A 275 -2.28 -9.50 -1.72
C LEU A 275 -3.37 -8.54 -1.28
N GLN A 276 -3.12 -7.26 -1.42
CA GLN A 276 -4.04 -6.19 -1.00
C GLN A 276 -4.28 -5.19 -2.14
N ASN A 277 -5.44 -4.58 -2.15
CA ASN A 277 -5.74 -3.51 -3.09
C ASN A 277 -4.88 -2.27 -2.80
N PRO A 278 -4.43 -1.56 -3.84
CA PRO A 278 -3.79 -0.26 -3.66
C PRO A 278 -4.79 0.80 -3.16
N PRO A 279 -4.33 1.92 -2.59
CA PRO A 279 -5.19 3.02 -2.16
C PRO A 279 -6.19 3.52 -3.21
N CYS A 280 -5.82 3.48 -4.48
CA CYS A 280 -6.69 3.90 -5.59
C CYS A 280 -7.90 2.99 -5.84
N ALA A 281 -7.99 1.85 -5.15
CA ALA A 281 -9.20 1.03 -5.15
C ALA A 281 -10.30 1.61 -4.22
N TYR A 282 -9.94 2.53 -3.33
CA TYR A 282 -10.83 3.12 -2.32
C TYR A 282 -11.12 4.60 -2.55
N THR A 283 -10.28 5.28 -3.31
CA THR A 283 -10.41 6.71 -3.57
C THR A 283 -9.75 7.06 -4.92
N PRO A 284 -10.38 7.95 -5.72
CA PRO A 284 -9.79 8.41 -6.98
C PRO A 284 -8.60 9.37 -6.77
N TYR A 285 -8.32 9.78 -5.54
CA TYR A 285 -7.33 10.80 -5.20
C TYR A 285 -5.95 10.23 -4.84
N ALA A 286 -5.75 8.91 -4.97
CA ALA A 286 -4.47 8.28 -4.70
C ALA A 286 -3.55 8.27 -5.94
N THR A 287 -2.24 8.41 -5.72
CA THR A 287 -1.20 8.44 -6.76
C THR A 287 -0.48 7.09 -6.88
N CYS A 288 -1.23 5.98 -6.96
CA CYS A 288 -0.66 4.64 -6.89
C CYS A 288 0.22 4.29 -8.09
N PRO A 289 1.34 3.59 -7.88
CA PRO A 289 2.14 3.05 -8.96
C PRO A 289 1.41 1.91 -9.69
N LEU A 290 1.72 1.77 -10.97
CA LEU A 290 1.25 0.70 -11.83
C LEU A 290 2.28 -0.43 -11.92
N PRO A 291 1.86 -1.69 -12.16
CA PRO A 291 2.79 -2.80 -12.28
C PRO A 291 3.70 -2.63 -13.49
N PRO A 292 5.02 -2.81 -13.31
CA PRO A 292 5.93 -2.92 -14.44
C PRO A 292 5.47 -4.06 -15.38
N PRO A 293 5.82 -3.99 -16.68
CA PRO A 293 5.38 -5.00 -17.65
C PRO A 293 5.68 -6.45 -17.24
N GLY A 294 6.85 -6.69 -16.62
CA GLY A 294 7.26 -8.02 -16.16
C GLY A 294 6.44 -8.57 -14.99
N ASN A 295 5.71 -7.72 -14.27
CA ASN A 295 4.88 -8.11 -13.13
C ASN A 295 3.39 -8.31 -13.51
N ARG A 296 3.11 -8.50 -14.79
CA ARG A 296 1.77 -8.87 -15.27
C ARG A 296 1.74 -10.37 -15.53
N LEU A 297 1.21 -11.11 -14.57
CA LEU A 297 1.22 -12.57 -14.58
C LEU A 297 0.05 -13.14 -15.41
N PRO A 298 0.31 -14.04 -16.37
CA PRO A 298 -0.72 -14.71 -17.15
C PRO A 298 -1.30 -15.94 -16.41
N VAL A 299 -1.62 -15.78 -15.13
CA VAL A 299 -2.19 -16.80 -14.25
C VAL A 299 -3.19 -16.15 -13.31
N ALA A 300 -4.18 -16.89 -12.84
CA ALA A 300 -5.13 -16.43 -11.85
C ALA A 300 -4.55 -16.62 -10.44
N LEU A 301 -4.37 -15.51 -9.71
CA LEU A 301 -4.06 -15.54 -8.29
C LEU A 301 -5.36 -15.33 -7.50
N ALA A 302 -6.17 -16.40 -7.38
CA ALA A 302 -7.42 -16.41 -6.63
C ALA A 302 -7.15 -16.43 -5.11
N ALA A 303 -6.37 -15.46 -4.63
CA ALA A 303 -5.92 -15.28 -3.26
C ALA A 303 -5.85 -13.80 -2.90
N GLY A 304 -5.87 -13.48 -1.60
CA GLY A 304 -5.77 -12.12 -1.12
C GLY A 304 -7.08 -11.33 -1.20
N GLU A 305 -6.97 -10.01 -1.25
CA GLU A 305 -8.09 -9.07 -1.25
C GLU A 305 -8.80 -9.04 -2.62
N GLN A 306 -10.11 -9.11 -2.60
CA GLN A 306 -10.97 -8.97 -3.77
C GLN A 306 -11.26 -7.50 -4.05
N ARG A 307 -11.92 -7.21 -5.20
CA ARG A 307 -12.32 -5.86 -5.56
C ARG A 307 -13.21 -5.25 -4.46
N TYR A 308 -12.86 -4.04 -4.07
CA TYR A 308 -13.69 -3.25 -3.17
C TYR A 308 -14.92 -2.72 -3.93
N HIS A 309 -16.07 -2.82 -3.32
CA HIS A 309 -17.33 -2.24 -3.78
C HIS A 309 -17.90 -1.41 -2.63
N GLU A 310 -18.26 -0.16 -2.89
CA GLU A 310 -19.00 0.70 -1.96
C GLU A 310 -20.47 0.29 -1.86
#